data_654843c3905ad7eb3a3433d73826d9fe
#
_entry.id   654843c3905ad7eb3a3433d73826d9fe
#
_cell.length_a   1.000
_cell.length_b   1.000
_cell.length_c   1.000
_cell.angle_alpha   90.00
_cell.angle_beta   90.00
_cell.angle_gamma   90.00
#
_symmetry.space_group_name_H-M   'P 1'
#
loop_
_entity.id
_entity.type
_entity.pdbx_description
1 polymer ?
#
loop_
_entity_poly.entity_id
_entity_poly.type
_entity_poly.pdbx_seq_one_letter_code
_entity_poly.pdbx_strand_id
1 'polypeptide(L)'
;MLLGRQFRYPVYVNGHLDGMLLETAAGLLDGDSPEDAIRREAEEELGVVVGEVTPVFELFMSPGSVTESIHFFAAPWSAGTPVTGGGGVEEEGEEIESVALDFDEALRMVASGEIQDAKTVLLLQWAALNLAWPAANADAQGGAHV
;
A
#
# COMPACT_ATOMS: atom_id res chain seq x y z
N MET A 1 6.48 5.28 3.63
CA MET A 1 5.53 4.16 3.56
C MET A 1 6.11 3.00 2.77
N LEU A 2 5.53 1.80 2.89
CA LEU A 2 5.98 0.62 2.16
C LEU A 2 4.83 0.12 1.27
N LEU A 3 5.11 -0.15 0.01
CA LEU A 3 4.20 -0.69 -1.00
C LEU A 3 4.84 -1.89 -1.71
N GLY A 4 4.02 -2.72 -2.34
CA GLY A 4 4.47 -3.74 -3.28
C GLY A 4 4.34 -3.23 -4.72
N ARG A 5 5.30 -3.56 -5.57
CA ARG A 5 5.22 -3.37 -7.01
C ARG A 5 5.04 -4.71 -7.67
N GLN A 6 3.91 -4.91 -8.36
CA GLN A 6 3.52 -6.21 -8.90
C GLN A 6 2.93 -6.08 -10.29
N PHE A 7 3.14 -7.10 -11.14
CA PHE A 7 2.50 -7.21 -12.45
C PHE A 7 1.05 -7.66 -12.29
N ARG A 8 0.13 -6.94 -12.96
CA ARG A 8 -1.30 -7.29 -13.01
C ARG A 8 -1.75 -7.43 -14.47
N TYR A 9 -1.97 -8.67 -14.91
CA TYR A 9 -2.39 -8.97 -16.26
C TYR A 9 -3.63 -8.17 -16.75
N PRO A 10 -4.69 -7.96 -15.95
CA PRO A 10 -5.82 -7.11 -16.34
C PRO A 10 -5.42 -5.66 -16.64
N VAL A 11 -4.45 -5.14 -15.92
CA VAL A 11 -3.91 -3.78 -16.12
C VAL A 11 -3.14 -3.69 -17.41
N TYR A 12 -2.30 -4.70 -17.70
CA TYR A 12 -1.56 -4.81 -18.95
C TYR A 12 -2.48 -4.87 -20.16
N VAL A 13 -3.51 -5.73 -20.16
CA VAL A 13 -4.44 -5.84 -21.29
C VAL A 13 -5.34 -4.61 -21.46
N ASN A 14 -5.54 -3.82 -20.41
CA ASN A 14 -6.24 -2.54 -20.49
C ASN A 14 -5.38 -1.40 -21.05
N GLY A 15 -4.17 -1.70 -21.49
CA GLY A 15 -3.29 -0.76 -22.20
C GLY A 15 -2.25 -0.05 -21.33
N HIS A 16 -2.10 -0.44 -20.06
CA HIS A 16 -0.99 0.02 -19.24
C HIS A 16 0.32 -0.62 -19.71
N LEU A 17 1.32 0.20 -20.08
CA LEU A 17 2.47 -0.23 -20.88
C LEU A 17 3.23 -1.43 -20.33
N ASP A 18 3.45 -1.51 -19.02
CA ASP A 18 4.20 -2.61 -18.39
C ASP A 18 3.32 -3.50 -17.49
N GLY A 19 2.06 -3.09 -17.24
CA GLY A 19 1.15 -3.81 -16.36
C GLY A 19 1.54 -3.79 -14.88
N MET A 20 2.55 -3.01 -14.49
CA MET A 20 3.02 -2.92 -13.12
C MET A 20 2.19 -1.92 -12.32
N LEU A 21 1.76 -2.30 -11.12
CA LEU A 21 1.11 -1.40 -10.16
C LEU A 21 1.91 -1.30 -8.87
N LEU A 22 1.81 -0.14 -8.24
CA LEU A 22 2.18 0.07 -6.84
C LEU A 22 0.93 -0.13 -5.97
N GLU A 23 0.98 -1.14 -5.11
CA GLU A 23 -0.15 -1.58 -4.30
C GLU A 23 0.22 -1.68 -2.81
N THR A 24 -0.76 -1.50 -1.93
CA THR A 24 -0.67 -1.93 -0.54
C THR A 24 -0.76 -3.45 -0.50
N ALA A 25 -0.13 -4.11 0.49
CA ALA A 25 -0.27 -5.55 0.71
C ALA A 25 -1.75 -5.93 0.83
N ALA A 26 -2.14 -7.02 0.17
CA ALA A 26 -3.52 -7.50 0.18
C ALA A 26 -3.61 -8.96 -0.24
N GLY A 27 -4.36 -9.76 0.51
CA GLY A 27 -4.62 -11.15 0.18
C GLY A 27 -5.96 -11.65 0.70
N LEU A 28 -6.17 -12.94 0.59
CA LEU A 28 -7.39 -13.62 1.01
C LEU A 28 -7.35 -13.94 2.52
N LEU A 29 -8.52 -14.04 3.12
CA LEU A 29 -8.61 -14.37 4.55
C LEU A 29 -8.20 -15.83 4.85
N ASP A 30 -8.48 -16.76 3.95
CA ASP A 30 -8.16 -18.21 4.06
C ASP A 30 -8.54 -18.87 5.39
N GLY A 31 -9.56 -18.31 6.05
CA GLY A 31 -10.07 -18.75 7.33
C GLY A 31 -9.49 -18.04 8.54
N ASP A 32 -8.53 -17.15 8.35
CA ASP A 32 -7.98 -16.28 9.39
C ASP A 32 -8.91 -15.12 9.73
N SER A 33 -8.65 -14.47 10.86
CA SER A 33 -9.24 -13.14 11.11
C SER A 33 -8.66 -12.13 10.12
N PRO A 34 -9.39 -11.06 9.75
CA PRO A 34 -8.86 -10.03 8.85
C PRO A 34 -7.55 -9.41 9.34
N GLU A 35 -7.38 -9.26 10.65
CA GLU A 35 -6.17 -8.74 11.27
C GLU A 35 -4.98 -9.70 11.14
N ASP A 36 -5.21 -11.00 11.27
CA ASP A 36 -4.14 -12.00 11.14
C ASP A 36 -3.78 -12.20 9.67
N ALA A 37 -4.77 -12.23 8.78
CA ALA A 37 -4.53 -12.30 7.34
C ALA A 37 -3.64 -11.15 6.87
N ILE A 38 -3.95 -9.89 7.21
CA ILE A 38 -3.13 -8.75 6.74
C ILE A 38 -1.72 -8.74 7.35
N ARG A 39 -1.51 -9.29 8.55
CA ARG A 39 -0.14 -9.46 9.10
C ARG A 39 0.65 -10.47 8.30
N ARG A 40 0.03 -11.60 7.95
CA ARG A 40 0.63 -12.64 7.11
C ARG A 40 0.99 -12.09 5.74
N GLU A 41 0.05 -11.42 5.06
CA GLU A 41 0.29 -10.81 3.74
C GLU A 41 1.40 -9.77 3.76
N ALA A 42 1.48 -8.93 4.79
CA ALA A 42 2.56 -7.95 4.92
C ALA A 42 3.94 -8.63 5.04
N GLU A 43 4.00 -9.79 5.67
CA GLU A 43 5.23 -10.57 5.78
C GLU A 43 5.57 -11.29 4.47
N GLU A 44 4.60 -11.94 3.83
CA GLU A 44 4.77 -12.70 2.59
C GLU A 44 5.10 -11.79 1.40
N GLU A 45 4.34 -10.73 1.20
CA GLU A 45 4.51 -9.81 0.07
C GLU A 45 5.64 -8.80 0.29
N LEU A 46 5.63 -8.09 1.42
CA LEU A 46 6.53 -6.95 1.67
C LEU A 46 7.74 -7.30 2.54
N GLY A 47 7.77 -8.49 3.10
CA GLY A 47 8.86 -8.94 3.96
C GLY A 47 8.90 -8.23 5.31
N VAL A 48 7.79 -7.70 5.81
CA VAL A 48 7.76 -6.94 7.06
C VAL A 48 6.87 -7.57 8.11
N VAL A 49 7.41 -7.76 9.30
CA VAL A 49 6.65 -8.22 10.46
C VAL A 49 5.99 -7.01 11.12
N VAL A 50 4.69 -6.85 10.90
CA VAL A 50 3.91 -5.78 11.53
C VAL A 50 3.30 -6.23 12.85
N GLY A 51 3.23 -5.34 13.80
CA GLY A 51 2.64 -5.57 15.12
C GLY A 51 1.14 -5.30 15.16
N GLU A 52 0.75 -4.24 15.86
CA GLU A 52 -0.63 -3.80 15.94
C GLU A 52 -1.07 -3.19 14.61
N VAL A 53 -2.24 -3.62 14.13
CA VAL A 53 -2.90 -3.07 12.94
C VAL A 53 -4.14 -2.31 13.38
N THR A 54 -4.38 -1.17 12.74
CA THR A 54 -5.55 -0.30 13.00
C THR A 54 -6.58 -0.52 11.90
N PRO A 55 -7.81 -0.97 12.21
CA PRO A 55 -8.89 -1.04 11.22
C PRO A 55 -9.23 0.34 10.68
N VAL A 56 -9.39 0.45 9.37
CA VAL A 56 -9.68 1.71 8.67
C VAL A 56 -11.05 1.69 8.02
N PHE A 57 -11.30 0.70 7.16
CA PHE A 57 -12.53 0.55 6.42
C PHE A 57 -12.92 -0.93 6.24
N GLU A 58 -14.20 -1.15 5.93
CA GLU A 58 -14.70 -2.33 5.26
C GLU A 58 -15.53 -1.84 4.06
N LEU A 59 -15.10 -2.14 2.84
CA LEU A 59 -15.67 -1.56 1.62
C LEU A 59 -15.84 -2.60 0.51
N PHE A 60 -16.83 -2.36 -0.36
CA PHE A 60 -16.96 -3.05 -1.64
C PHE A 60 -16.27 -2.23 -2.73
N MET A 61 -15.28 -2.83 -3.41
CA MET A 61 -14.51 -2.13 -4.44
C MET A 61 -15.21 -2.11 -5.80
N SER A 62 -15.93 -3.17 -6.14
CA SER A 62 -16.61 -3.30 -7.43
C SER A 62 -17.97 -4.02 -7.31
N PRO A 63 -18.96 -3.45 -6.59
CA PRO A 63 -20.21 -4.14 -6.22
C PRO A 63 -21.12 -4.46 -7.42
N GLY A 64 -20.87 -3.87 -8.57
CA GLY A 64 -21.56 -4.21 -9.82
C GLY A 64 -21.04 -5.47 -10.52
N SER A 65 -19.87 -5.99 -10.11
CA SER A 65 -19.19 -7.09 -10.80
C SER A 65 -18.80 -8.25 -9.88
N VAL A 66 -18.44 -7.95 -8.63
CA VAL A 66 -18.00 -8.95 -7.65
C VAL A 66 -18.69 -8.74 -6.30
N THR A 67 -18.77 -9.82 -5.52
CA THR A 67 -19.38 -9.79 -4.18
C THR A 67 -18.37 -9.57 -3.07
N GLU A 68 -17.11 -9.30 -3.41
CA GLU A 68 -16.02 -9.12 -2.48
C GLU A 68 -16.18 -7.85 -1.63
N SER A 69 -16.03 -7.99 -0.30
CA SER A 69 -15.75 -6.88 0.61
C SER A 69 -14.30 -6.94 1.05
N ILE A 70 -13.67 -5.78 1.20
CA ILE A 70 -12.27 -5.66 1.59
C ILE A 70 -12.16 -4.97 2.94
N HIS A 71 -11.44 -5.58 3.87
CA HIS A 71 -11.05 -4.98 5.14
C HIS A 71 -9.73 -4.22 4.97
N PHE A 72 -9.72 -2.94 5.34
CA PHE A 72 -8.56 -2.06 5.22
C PHE A 72 -7.94 -1.83 6.59
N PHE A 73 -6.62 -1.91 6.63
CA PHE A 73 -5.84 -1.68 7.85
C PHE A 73 -4.68 -0.72 7.60
N ALA A 74 -4.25 -0.06 8.67
CA ALA A 74 -3.00 0.69 8.71
C ALA A 74 -2.13 0.15 9.84
N ALA A 75 -0.82 0.09 9.61
CA ALA A 75 0.15 -0.32 10.60
C ALA A 75 1.35 0.65 10.62
N PRO A 76 1.97 0.91 11.78
CA PRO A 76 3.22 1.65 11.84
C PRO A 76 4.33 0.88 11.13
N TRP A 77 5.10 1.59 10.29
CA TRP A 77 6.29 1.06 9.64
C TRP A 77 7.44 2.07 9.70
N SER A 78 8.66 1.57 9.84
CA SER A 78 9.88 2.37 9.74
C SER A 78 10.99 1.53 9.10
N ALA A 79 12.07 2.16 8.67
CA ALA A 79 13.23 1.47 8.11
C ALA A 79 13.92 0.49 9.10
N GLY A 80 13.59 0.56 10.39
CA GLY A 80 14.04 -0.38 11.42
C GLY A 80 13.04 -1.51 11.72
N THR A 81 11.89 -1.57 11.03
CA THR A 81 10.94 -2.68 11.16
C THR A 81 11.63 -3.97 10.73
N PRO A 82 11.52 -5.08 11.51
CA PRO A 82 12.07 -6.35 11.10
C PRO A 82 11.58 -6.76 9.73
N VAL A 83 12.50 -7.25 8.90
CA VAL A 83 12.20 -7.74 7.55
C VAL A 83 12.48 -9.23 7.46
N THR A 84 11.69 -9.92 6.64
CA THR A 84 11.89 -11.31 6.21
C THR A 84 12.26 -11.33 4.72
N GLY A 85 12.09 -12.46 4.05
CA GLY A 85 12.37 -12.55 2.62
C GLY A 85 11.47 -11.66 1.76
N GLY A 86 10.17 -11.65 2.03
CA GLY A 86 9.18 -10.99 1.18
C GLY A 86 9.20 -11.47 -0.28
N GLY A 87 8.46 -10.79 -1.12
CA GLY A 87 8.48 -11.03 -2.56
C GLY A 87 7.25 -11.77 -3.11
N GLY A 88 6.30 -12.12 -2.23
CA GLY A 88 5.12 -12.94 -2.55
C GLY A 88 5.42 -14.44 -2.46
N VAL A 89 4.41 -15.24 -2.78
CA VAL A 89 4.46 -16.69 -2.73
C VAL A 89 4.69 -17.23 -4.15
N GLU A 90 5.88 -17.80 -4.41
CA GLU A 90 6.26 -18.30 -5.75
C GLU A 90 5.28 -19.37 -6.29
N GLU A 91 4.74 -20.22 -5.39
CA GLU A 91 3.77 -21.27 -5.75
C GLU A 91 2.42 -20.68 -6.22
N GLU A 92 2.11 -19.45 -5.84
CA GLU A 92 0.94 -18.68 -6.29
C GLU A 92 1.22 -17.80 -7.52
N GLY A 93 2.46 -17.83 -8.00
CA GLY A 93 2.90 -17.05 -9.16
C GLY A 93 3.08 -15.57 -8.87
N GLU A 94 3.33 -15.24 -7.62
CA GLU A 94 3.57 -13.87 -7.18
C GLU A 94 5.04 -13.50 -7.31
N GLU A 95 5.29 -12.32 -7.84
CA GLU A 95 6.60 -11.67 -7.90
C GLU A 95 6.42 -10.21 -7.52
N ILE A 96 6.73 -9.88 -6.26
CA ILE A 96 6.47 -8.58 -5.67
C ILE A 96 7.77 -7.91 -5.24
N GLU A 97 8.00 -6.70 -5.73
CA GLU A 97 9.11 -5.85 -5.31
C GLU A 97 8.65 -4.90 -4.21
N SER A 98 9.27 -4.95 -3.03
CA SER A 98 8.98 -4.01 -1.94
C SER A 98 9.59 -2.64 -2.22
N VAL A 99 8.76 -1.60 -2.24
CA VAL A 99 9.13 -0.22 -2.55
C VAL A 99 8.83 0.68 -1.37
N ALA A 100 9.89 1.28 -0.79
CA ALA A 100 9.74 2.29 0.25
C ALA A 100 9.67 3.69 -0.38
N LEU A 101 8.65 4.46 -0.04
CA LEU A 101 8.41 5.82 -0.51
C LEU A 101 8.22 6.79 0.66
N ASP A 102 8.61 8.03 0.45
CA ASP A 102 8.16 9.12 1.31
C ASP A 102 6.66 9.34 1.11
N PHE A 103 5.96 9.75 2.19
CA PHE A 103 4.51 9.91 2.14
C PHE A 103 4.07 11.02 1.17
N ASP A 104 4.77 12.15 1.18
CA ASP A 104 4.49 13.26 0.26
C ASP A 104 4.75 12.87 -1.20
N GLU A 105 5.77 12.02 -1.45
CA GLU A 105 6.03 11.45 -2.78
C GLU A 105 4.86 10.58 -3.22
N ALA A 106 4.40 9.65 -2.36
CA ALA A 106 3.28 8.79 -2.69
C ALA A 106 1.99 9.59 -3.00
N LEU A 107 1.70 10.67 -2.25
CA LEU A 107 0.57 11.56 -2.55
C LEU A 107 0.73 12.29 -3.89
N ARG A 108 1.94 12.70 -4.26
CA ARG A 108 2.20 13.27 -5.59
C ARG A 108 1.99 12.25 -6.70
N MET A 109 2.41 10.99 -6.48
CA MET A 109 2.20 9.89 -7.43
C MET A 109 0.71 9.53 -7.60
N VAL A 110 -0.11 9.67 -6.55
CA VAL A 110 -1.59 9.59 -6.67
C VAL A 110 -2.12 10.73 -7.56
N ALA A 111 -1.66 11.97 -7.30
CA ALA A 111 -2.13 13.14 -8.05
C ALA A 111 -1.70 13.12 -9.53
N SER A 112 -0.53 12.54 -9.85
CA SER A 112 -0.04 12.38 -11.23
C SER A 112 -0.64 11.17 -11.97
N GLY A 113 -1.27 10.23 -11.24
CA GLY A 113 -1.80 8.99 -11.80
C GLY A 113 -0.76 7.88 -11.96
N GLU A 114 0.39 7.99 -11.29
CA GLU A 114 1.39 6.92 -11.21
C GLU A 114 0.97 5.81 -10.23
N ILE A 115 0.29 6.16 -9.14
CA ILE A 115 -0.39 5.21 -8.26
C ILE A 115 -1.86 5.16 -8.67
N GLN A 116 -2.31 4.01 -9.19
CA GLN A 116 -3.64 3.80 -9.77
C GLN A 116 -4.45 2.70 -9.08
N ASP A 117 -3.86 1.96 -8.14
CA ASP A 117 -4.60 0.98 -7.36
C ASP A 117 -5.55 1.68 -6.37
N ALA A 118 -6.83 1.36 -6.45
CA ALA A 118 -7.87 2.04 -5.68
C ALA A 118 -7.71 1.81 -4.17
N LYS A 119 -7.27 0.62 -3.74
CA LYS A 119 -7.02 0.30 -2.31
C LYS A 119 -5.93 1.21 -1.75
N THR A 120 -4.84 1.32 -2.48
CA THR A 120 -3.68 2.16 -2.13
C THR A 120 -4.06 3.63 -2.09
N VAL A 121 -4.77 4.13 -3.10
CA VAL A 121 -5.25 5.52 -3.14
C VAL A 121 -6.14 5.84 -1.94
N LEU A 122 -7.08 4.96 -1.58
CA LEU A 122 -7.97 5.14 -0.42
C LEU A 122 -7.19 5.22 0.90
N LEU A 123 -6.24 4.29 1.12
CA LEU A 123 -5.43 4.29 2.34
C LEU A 123 -4.51 5.50 2.43
N LEU A 124 -3.92 5.93 1.32
CA LEU A 124 -3.09 7.14 1.28
C LEU A 124 -3.89 8.41 1.59
N GLN A 125 -5.07 8.56 1.01
CA GLN A 125 -5.95 9.69 1.28
C GLN A 125 -6.48 9.66 2.71
N TRP A 126 -6.84 8.48 3.24
CA TRP A 126 -7.21 8.34 4.63
C TRP A 126 -6.07 8.74 5.57
N ALA A 127 -4.86 8.29 5.30
CA ALA A 127 -3.67 8.64 6.09
C ALA A 127 -3.40 10.15 6.07
N ALA A 128 -3.53 10.80 4.92
CA ALA A 128 -3.36 12.26 4.79
C ALA A 128 -4.39 13.05 5.62
N LEU A 129 -5.60 12.52 5.78
CA LEU A 129 -6.68 13.19 6.50
C LEU A 129 -6.69 12.91 8.02
N ASN A 130 -6.14 11.78 8.44
CA ASN A 130 -6.33 11.28 9.81
C ASN A 130 -5.03 11.14 10.62
N LEU A 131 -3.89 11.01 9.97
CA LEU A 131 -2.61 10.91 10.66
C LEU A 131 -1.97 12.29 10.74
N ALA A 132 -1.48 12.66 11.95
CA ALA A 132 -0.63 13.83 12.10
C ALA A 132 0.74 13.52 11.50
N TRP A 133 0.90 13.76 10.19
CA TRP A 133 2.18 13.61 9.52
C TRP A 133 3.10 14.78 9.94
N PRO A 134 4.33 14.55 10.38
CA PRO A 134 5.27 15.64 10.58
C PRO A 134 5.48 16.30 9.22
N ALA A 135 5.06 17.59 9.11
CA ALA A 135 5.30 18.39 7.91
C ALA A 135 6.79 18.31 7.58
N ALA A 136 7.14 17.70 6.45
CA ALA A 136 8.48 17.69 5.95
C ALA A 136 8.89 19.15 5.73
N ASN A 137 9.74 19.68 6.63
CA ASN A 137 10.49 20.93 6.48
C ASN A 137 9.70 22.18 6.04
N ALA A 138 8.93 22.75 6.95
CA ALA A 138 8.50 24.15 6.84
C ALA A 138 9.67 25.16 6.94
N ASP A 139 10.92 24.70 7.15
CA ASP A 139 12.08 25.54 7.42
C ASP A 139 12.97 25.85 6.21
N ALA A 140 12.55 25.54 4.99
CA ALA A 140 13.35 25.85 3.79
C ALA A 140 12.93 27.14 3.08
N GLN A 141 12.07 27.99 3.67
CA GLN A 141 11.73 29.32 3.11
C GLN A 141 11.89 30.43 4.16
N GLY A 142 13.06 30.53 4.71
CA GLY A 142 13.48 31.63 5.56
C GLY A 142 14.83 32.18 5.12
N GLY A 143 14.84 33.13 4.20
CA GLY A 143 16.09 33.88 3.93
C GLY A 143 16.23 34.38 2.51
N ALA A 144 15.51 35.40 2.17
CA ALA A 144 16.01 36.43 1.25
C ALA A 144 15.36 37.77 1.59
N HIS A 145 15.97 38.49 2.47
CA HIS A 145 15.85 39.94 2.58
C HIS A 145 16.94 40.59 1.75
N VAL A 146 16.53 41.59 1.04
CA VAL A 146 17.11 42.73 0.32
C VAL A 146 17.10 42.53 -1.16
#